data_50208549825c248132fc6669e68a3e94
#
_entry.id   50208549825c248132fc6669e68a3e94
#
_cell.length_a   1.000
_cell.length_b   1.000
_cell.length_c   1.000
_cell.angle_alpha   90.00
_cell.angle_beta   90.00
_cell.angle_gamma   90.00
#
_symmetry.space_group_name_H-M   'P 1'
#
loop_
_entity.id
_entity.type
_entity.pdbx_description
1 polymer ?
#
loop_
_entity_poly.entity_id
_entity_poly.type
_entity_poly.pdbx_seq_one_letter_code
_entity_poly.pdbx_strand_id
1 'polypeptide(L)'
;SVKSAAMASGFEEKNIIKTLLLKCDDEIFAVMLPGDKKLDYKKIKKYIGCRKIRLLYPHEVKEVCGMNIGEVSPLTHTIAKLKLIADQSIVDRDIVLVGGGSLKNLVKIEVKELIRVLNPELTDISK
;
A
#
# COMPACT_ATOMS: atom_id res chain seq x y z
N SER A 1 12.02 -1.39 4.08
CA SER A 1 11.68 0.01 3.80
C SER A 1 11.77 0.31 2.30
N VAL A 2 11.16 1.41 1.89
CA VAL A 2 11.22 1.86 0.50
C VAL A 2 12.66 2.13 0.07
N LYS A 3 13.45 2.76 0.93
CA LYS A 3 14.87 3.04 0.63
C LYS A 3 15.68 1.76 0.44
N SER A 4 15.46 0.76 1.29
CA SER A 4 16.13 -0.53 1.17
C SER A 4 15.74 -1.23 -0.13
N ALA A 5 14.46 -1.20 -0.49
CA ALA A 5 13.97 -1.78 -1.73
C ALA A 5 14.55 -1.07 -2.95
N ALA A 6 14.65 0.26 -2.91
CA ALA A 6 15.24 1.05 -3.99
C ALA A 6 16.71 0.71 -4.18
N MET A 7 17.48 0.62 -3.09
CA MET A 7 18.90 0.27 -3.15
C MET A 7 19.13 -1.15 -3.67
N ALA A 8 18.33 -2.10 -3.22
CA ALA A 8 18.47 -3.50 -3.61
C ALA A 8 18.03 -3.78 -5.05
N SER A 9 17.04 -3.06 -5.55
CA SER A 9 16.43 -3.32 -6.85
C SER A 9 16.91 -2.42 -7.98
N GLY A 10 17.47 -1.26 -7.64
CA GLY A 10 17.80 -0.22 -8.62
C GLY A 10 16.58 0.58 -9.10
N PHE A 11 15.39 0.32 -8.55
CA PHE A 11 14.21 1.11 -8.87
C PHE A 11 14.23 2.43 -8.11
N GLU A 12 13.73 3.49 -8.75
CA GLU A 12 13.51 4.76 -8.06
C GLU A 12 12.36 4.61 -7.05
N GLU A 13 12.42 5.33 -5.94
CA GLU A 13 11.39 5.26 -4.88
C GLU A 13 9.99 5.52 -5.41
N LYS A 14 9.83 6.42 -6.38
CA LYS A 14 8.52 6.72 -6.99
C LYS A 14 7.89 5.53 -7.70
N ASN A 15 8.69 4.55 -8.10
CA ASN A 15 8.23 3.34 -8.79
C ASN A 15 8.13 2.13 -7.84
N ILE A 16 8.31 2.35 -6.57
CA ILE A 16 8.10 1.34 -5.53
C ILE A 16 6.79 1.67 -4.83
N ILE A 17 5.86 0.74 -4.86
CA ILE A 17 4.54 0.93 -4.24
C ILE A 17 4.60 0.39 -2.82
N LYS A 18 4.29 1.23 -1.85
CA LYS A 18 4.16 0.80 -0.45
C LYS A 18 2.70 0.53 -0.13
N THR A 19 2.46 -0.51 0.64
CA THR A 19 1.14 -0.91 1.10
C THR A 19 1.09 -0.73 2.61
N LEU A 20 0.12 0.06 3.07
CA LEU A 20 -0.06 0.38 4.48
C LEU A 20 -1.42 -0.11 4.94
N LEU A 21 -1.51 -0.51 6.20
CA LEU A 21 -2.78 -0.89 6.82
C LEU A 21 -3.22 0.21 7.78
N LEU A 22 -4.47 0.63 7.63
CA LEU A 22 -5.09 1.68 8.42
C LEU A 22 -6.27 1.14 9.20
N LYS A 23 -6.47 1.67 10.39
CA LYS A 23 -7.70 1.49 11.14
C LYS A 23 -8.50 2.78 11.08
N CYS A 24 -9.72 2.68 10.56
CA CYS A 24 -10.66 3.80 10.44
C CYS A 24 -11.88 3.43 11.27
N ASP A 25 -12.01 4.06 12.44
CA ASP A 25 -12.92 3.63 13.49
C ASP A 25 -12.65 2.16 13.82
N ASP A 26 -13.59 1.24 13.55
CA ASP A 26 -13.40 -0.19 13.81
C ASP A 26 -13.04 -1.01 12.57
N GLU A 27 -12.90 -0.39 11.41
CA GLU A 27 -12.61 -1.09 10.17
C GLU A 27 -11.14 -0.96 9.77
N ILE A 28 -10.63 -2.03 9.15
CA ILE A 28 -9.27 -2.07 8.63
C ILE A 28 -9.30 -1.91 7.12
N PHE A 29 -8.48 -1.01 6.62
CA PHE A 29 -8.33 -0.71 5.19
C PHE A 29 -6.87 -0.90 4.79
N ALA A 30 -6.66 -1.29 3.55
CA ALA A 30 -5.32 -1.28 2.96
C ALA A 30 -5.23 -0.11 2.00
N VAL A 31 -4.09 0.58 2.00
CA VAL A 31 -3.84 1.66 1.07
C VAL A 31 -2.51 1.46 0.37
N MET A 32 -2.45 1.85 -0.90
CA MET A 32 -1.23 1.81 -1.70
C MET A 32 -0.89 3.20 -2.17
N LEU A 33 0.39 3.56 -2.10
CA LEU A 33 0.89 4.82 -2.65
C LEU A 33 2.35 4.68 -3.09
N PRO A 34 2.81 5.58 -3.98
CA PRO A 34 4.21 5.61 -4.37
C PRO A 34 5.12 5.81 -3.17
N GLY A 35 6.28 5.17 -3.20
CA GLY A 35 7.23 5.20 -2.09
C GLY A 35 7.77 6.57 -1.74
N ASP A 36 7.80 7.50 -2.70
CA ASP A 36 8.25 8.88 -2.49
C ASP A 36 7.15 9.81 -1.95
N LYS A 37 5.94 9.31 -1.79
CA LYS A 37 4.82 10.10 -1.29
C LYS A 37 4.42 9.69 0.12
N LYS A 38 3.85 10.63 0.84
CA LYS A 38 3.32 10.41 2.19
C LYS A 38 1.80 10.38 2.17
N LEU A 39 1.24 9.54 3.02
CA LEU A 39 -0.21 9.47 3.19
C LEU A 39 -0.72 10.76 3.82
N ASP A 40 -1.78 11.31 3.25
CA ASP A 40 -2.51 12.43 3.83
C ASP A 40 -3.71 11.89 4.59
N TYR A 41 -3.61 11.86 5.91
CA TYR A 41 -4.67 11.31 6.77
C TYR A 41 -5.98 12.09 6.68
N LYS A 42 -5.93 13.38 6.41
CA LYS A 42 -7.14 14.19 6.26
C LYS A 42 -7.90 13.80 4.99
N LYS A 43 -7.17 13.60 3.90
CA LYS A 43 -7.78 13.19 2.63
C LYS A 43 -8.43 11.82 2.73
N ILE A 44 -7.70 10.84 3.26
CA ILE A 44 -8.22 9.47 3.35
C ILE A 44 -9.39 9.38 4.36
N LYS A 45 -9.28 10.07 5.48
CA LYS A 45 -10.34 10.14 6.48
C LYS A 45 -11.63 10.71 5.88
N LYS A 46 -11.52 11.78 5.12
CA LYS A 46 -12.66 12.41 4.44
C LYS A 46 -13.25 11.47 3.38
N TYR A 47 -12.40 10.80 2.62
CA TYR A 47 -12.84 9.88 1.57
C TYR A 47 -13.61 8.69 2.15
N ILE A 48 -13.10 8.09 3.20
CA ILE A 48 -13.75 6.94 3.86
C ILE A 48 -14.96 7.39 4.68
N GLY A 49 -14.89 8.59 5.29
CA GLY A 49 -15.95 9.11 6.14
C GLY A 49 -15.87 8.65 7.58
N CYS A 50 -14.68 8.35 8.08
CA CYS A 50 -14.50 7.91 9.47
C CYS A 50 -14.13 9.08 10.40
N ARG A 51 -14.23 8.85 11.70
CA ARG A 51 -13.90 9.84 12.73
C ARG A 51 -12.46 9.78 13.17
N LYS A 52 -11.93 8.56 13.35
CA LYS A 52 -10.57 8.32 13.83
C LYS A 52 -9.83 7.44 12.84
N ILE A 53 -8.62 7.85 12.48
CA ILE A 53 -7.78 7.10 11.56
C ILE A 53 -6.36 7.02 12.10
N ARG A 54 -5.75 5.86 11.97
CA ARG A 54 -4.34 5.63 12.32
C ARG A 54 -3.78 4.45 11.53
N LEU A 55 -2.46 4.40 11.45
CA LEU A 55 -1.78 3.20 10.99
C LEU A 55 -1.96 2.08 12.03
N LEU A 56 -2.03 0.85 11.56
CA LEU A 56 -1.97 -0.30 12.45
C LEU A 56 -0.59 -0.35 13.11
N TYR A 57 -0.57 -0.79 14.37
CA TYR A 57 0.68 -1.09 15.06
C TYR A 57 1.32 -2.35 14.48
N PRO A 58 2.64 -2.55 14.63
CA PRO A 58 3.32 -3.73 14.09
C PRO A 58 2.68 -5.06 14.46
N HIS A 59 2.27 -5.22 15.73
CA HIS A 59 1.63 -6.46 16.19
C HIS A 59 0.25 -6.65 15.54
N GLU A 60 -0.46 -5.58 15.27
CA GLU A 60 -1.76 -5.63 14.58
C GLU A 60 -1.59 -6.06 13.12
N VAL A 61 -0.57 -5.54 12.44
CA VAL A 61 -0.24 -5.94 11.06
C VAL A 61 0.03 -7.44 11.02
N LYS A 62 0.82 -7.92 11.96
CA LYS A 62 1.15 -9.36 12.07
C LYS A 62 -0.09 -10.21 12.28
N GLU A 63 -0.99 -9.78 13.15
CA GLU A 63 -2.25 -10.48 13.42
C GLU A 63 -3.17 -10.51 12.21
N VAL A 64 -3.26 -9.40 11.47
CA VAL A 64 -4.18 -9.28 10.31
C VAL A 64 -3.69 -10.08 9.12
N CYS A 65 -2.41 -10.01 8.78
CA CYS A 65 -1.91 -10.57 7.52
C CYS A 65 -0.70 -11.49 7.67
N GLY A 66 -0.18 -11.69 8.87
CA GLY A 66 0.97 -12.56 9.10
C GLY A 66 2.30 -11.99 8.62
N MET A 67 2.31 -10.75 8.14
CA MET A 67 3.49 -10.08 7.61
C MET A 67 3.97 -8.99 8.56
N ASN A 68 5.24 -8.61 8.44
CA ASN A 68 5.78 -7.50 9.20
C ASN A 68 5.54 -6.18 8.45
N ILE A 69 5.56 -5.06 9.20
CA ILE A 69 5.51 -3.73 8.60
C ILE A 69 6.67 -3.60 7.59
N GLY A 70 6.37 -3.03 6.43
CA GLY A 70 7.33 -2.88 5.35
C GLY A 70 7.42 -4.07 4.41
N GLU A 71 6.81 -5.20 4.79
CA GLU A 71 6.78 -6.42 3.97
C GLU A 71 5.40 -6.69 3.38
N VAL A 72 4.41 -5.88 3.71
CA VAL A 72 3.02 -6.13 3.34
C VAL A 72 2.87 -6.16 1.83
N SER A 73 2.37 -7.29 1.33
CA SER A 73 2.09 -7.46 -0.10
C SER A 73 0.62 -7.23 -0.38
N PRO A 74 0.29 -6.40 -1.38
CA PRO A 74 -1.10 -6.22 -1.78
C PRO A 74 -1.66 -7.43 -2.54
N LEU A 75 -0.77 -8.36 -2.92
CA LEU A 75 -1.14 -9.52 -3.75
C LEU A 75 -1.56 -10.74 -2.93
N THR A 76 -1.72 -10.62 -1.62
CA THR A 76 -2.12 -11.73 -0.75
C THR A 76 -3.64 -11.79 -0.57
N HIS A 77 -4.15 -12.97 -0.27
CA HIS A 77 -5.58 -13.17 0.00
C HIS A 77 -6.09 -12.33 1.17
N THR A 78 -5.25 -12.13 2.19
CA THR A 78 -5.64 -11.35 3.37
C THR A 78 -5.91 -9.91 2.99
N ILE A 79 -5.03 -9.31 2.20
CA ILE A 79 -5.20 -7.92 1.75
C ILE A 79 -6.35 -7.84 0.74
N ALA A 80 -6.53 -8.85 -0.11
CA ALA A 80 -7.61 -8.90 -1.09
C ALA A 80 -9.00 -8.86 -0.45
N LYS A 81 -9.12 -9.31 0.82
CA LYS A 81 -10.38 -9.27 1.57
C LYS A 81 -10.68 -7.92 2.18
N LEU A 82 -9.68 -7.05 2.26
CA LEU A 82 -9.83 -5.71 2.80
C LEU A 82 -10.24 -4.74 1.68
N LYS A 83 -10.87 -3.66 2.06
CA LYS A 83 -11.08 -2.55 1.12
C LYS A 83 -9.72 -1.96 0.80
N LEU A 84 -9.40 -1.85 -0.48
CA LEU A 84 -8.12 -1.37 -0.97
C LEU A 84 -8.30 -0.04 -1.68
N ILE A 85 -7.58 0.98 -1.22
CA ILE A 85 -7.58 2.32 -1.79
C ILE A 85 -6.17 2.62 -2.25
N ALA A 86 -6.02 3.09 -3.48
CA ALA A 86 -4.72 3.46 -4.03
C ALA A 86 -4.69 4.93 -4.39
N ASP A 87 -3.55 5.57 -4.12
CA ASP A 87 -3.34 6.94 -4.56
C ASP A 87 -3.42 6.98 -6.08
N GLN A 88 -4.20 7.90 -6.61
CA GLN A 88 -4.43 7.99 -8.06
C GLN A 88 -3.15 8.21 -8.86
N SER A 89 -2.10 8.75 -8.25
CA SER A 89 -0.82 8.98 -8.92
C SER A 89 -0.13 7.71 -9.38
N ILE A 90 -0.52 6.53 -8.86
CA ILE A 90 0.10 5.28 -9.30
C ILE A 90 -0.19 4.98 -10.78
N VAL A 91 -1.30 5.48 -11.31
CA VAL A 91 -1.66 5.22 -12.72
C VAL A 91 -0.69 5.86 -13.71
N ASP A 92 0.09 6.84 -13.25
CA ASP A 92 1.09 7.52 -14.09
C ASP A 92 2.40 6.74 -14.19
N ARG A 93 2.52 5.64 -13.44
CA ARG A 93 3.69 4.76 -13.48
C ARG A 93 3.51 3.71 -14.58
N ASP A 94 4.61 3.14 -15.01
CA ASP A 94 4.62 2.05 -16.00
C ASP A 94 4.86 0.72 -15.29
N ILE A 95 6.11 0.44 -14.93
CA ILE A 95 6.50 -0.77 -14.20
C ILE A 95 6.83 -0.36 -12.77
N VAL A 96 6.26 -1.09 -11.81
CA VAL A 96 6.45 -0.83 -10.39
C VAL A 96 6.90 -2.07 -9.65
N LEU A 97 7.45 -1.85 -8.46
CA LEU A 97 7.83 -2.87 -7.53
C LEU A 97 6.85 -2.87 -6.35
N VAL A 98 6.36 -4.03 -5.99
CA VAL A 98 5.49 -4.18 -4.81
C VAL A 98 6.06 -5.24 -3.87
N GLY A 99 5.70 -5.17 -2.59
CA GLY A 99 6.11 -6.20 -1.64
C GLY A 99 5.57 -7.56 -2.02
N GLY A 100 6.37 -8.60 -1.81
CA GLY A 100 6.02 -9.99 -2.10
C GLY A 100 5.70 -10.81 -0.85
N GLY A 101 5.55 -10.16 0.31
CA GLY A 101 5.21 -10.83 1.56
C GLY A 101 6.41 -11.12 2.47
N SER A 102 7.61 -10.80 2.05
CA SER A 102 8.82 -10.90 2.87
C SER A 102 9.83 -9.82 2.46
N LEU A 103 10.82 -9.55 3.30
CA LEU A 103 11.86 -8.56 3.01
C LEU A 103 12.68 -8.88 1.77
N LYS A 104 12.76 -10.16 1.39
CA LYS A 104 13.57 -10.63 0.27
C LYS A 104 12.79 -10.79 -1.02
N ASN A 105 11.46 -10.74 -0.95
CA ASN A 105 10.60 -10.98 -2.09
C ASN A 105 9.90 -9.70 -2.53
N LEU A 106 10.32 -9.21 -3.69
CA LEU A 106 9.70 -8.06 -4.35
C LEU A 106 9.15 -8.52 -5.68
N VAL A 107 7.99 -8.00 -6.06
CA VAL A 107 7.32 -8.35 -7.31
C VAL A 107 7.37 -7.15 -8.24
N LYS A 108 7.91 -7.38 -9.42
CA LYS A 108 7.95 -6.41 -10.51
C LYS A 108 6.72 -6.64 -11.38
N ILE A 109 5.90 -5.61 -11.56
CA ILE A 109 4.63 -5.74 -12.27
C ILE A 109 4.30 -4.43 -13.01
N GLU A 110 3.64 -4.55 -14.15
CA GLU A 110 3.08 -3.39 -14.83
C GLU A 110 1.91 -2.83 -14.03
N VAL A 111 1.83 -1.50 -13.91
CA VAL A 111 0.76 -0.83 -13.16
C VAL A 111 -0.62 -1.22 -13.67
N LYS A 112 -0.78 -1.30 -15.00
CA LYS A 112 -2.07 -1.71 -15.60
C LYS A 112 -2.51 -3.08 -15.09
N GLU A 113 -1.58 -4.00 -14.97
CA GLU A 113 -1.87 -5.35 -14.49
C GLU A 113 -2.17 -5.35 -12.99
N LEU A 114 -1.40 -4.59 -12.21
CA LEU A 114 -1.63 -4.44 -10.78
C LEU A 114 -3.05 -3.91 -10.51
N ILE A 115 -3.44 -2.86 -11.22
CA ILE A 115 -4.78 -2.27 -11.08
C ILE A 115 -5.86 -3.25 -11.52
N ARG A 116 -5.64 -3.97 -12.61
CA ARG A 116 -6.59 -4.97 -13.10
C ARG A 116 -6.83 -6.08 -12.10
N VAL A 117 -5.75 -6.60 -11.53
CA VAL A 117 -5.82 -7.72 -10.57
C VAL A 117 -6.44 -7.30 -9.25
N LEU A 118 -6.03 -6.16 -8.72
CA LEU A 118 -6.45 -5.71 -7.39
C LEU A 118 -7.74 -4.89 -7.39
N ASN A 119 -8.04 -4.26 -8.51
CA ASN A 119 -9.20 -3.38 -8.68
C ASN A 119 -9.40 -2.40 -7.50
N PRO A 120 -8.37 -1.63 -7.13
CA PRO A 120 -8.47 -0.71 -6.00
C PRO A 120 -9.36 0.48 -6.32
N GLU A 121 -9.89 1.12 -5.29
CA GLU A 121 -10.48 2.44 -5.45
C GLU A 121 -9.34 3.44 -5.63
N LEU A 122 -9.43 4.26 -6.68
CA LEU A 122 -8.38 5.24 -7.02
C LEU A 122 -8.86 6.64 -6.63
N THR A 123 -8.11 7.30 -5.79
CA THR A 123 -8.40 8.67 -5.36
C THR A 123 -7.13 9.34 -4.83
N ASP A 124 -7.16 10.65 -4.66
CA ASP A 124 -6.02 11.40 -4.10
C ASP A 124 -5.97 11.19 -2.59
N ILE A 125 -4.95 10.47 -2.10
CA ILE A 125 -4.72 10.23 -0.68
C ILE A 125 -3.33 10.62 -0.23
N SER A 126 -2.54 11.27 -1.08
CA SER A 126 -1.16 11.66 -0.75
C SER A 126 -1.01 13.17 -0.59
N LYS A 127 0.01 13.53 0.19
CA LYS A 127 0.45 14.91 0.32
C LYS A 127 1.25 15.36 -0.90
#